data_d9a0fb59f916b4d55deb6444d589dfe7
#
_entry.id   d9a0fb59f916b4d55deb6444d589dfe7
#
_cell.length_a   1.000
_cell.length_b   1.000
_cell.length_c   1.000
_cell.angle_alpha   90.00
_cell.angle_beta   90.00
_cell.angle_gamma   90.00
#
_symmetry.space_group_name_H-M   'P 1'
#
loop_
_entity.id
_entity.type
_entity.pdbx_description
1 polymer ?
#
loop_
_entity_poly.entity_id
_entity_poly.type
_entity_poly.pdbx_seq_one_letter_code
_entity_poly.pdbx_strand_id
1 'polypeptide(L)'
;MRKTSITSFSLLIAGIITVSYASAETAHVDVSQAPAETITAAPAKNLGRPRIGLALGGGGSRGAAHVGVLKVLKEENIPIDLVAGTSIGSVVGGYYAAGTSVDEIEELFKNGRFTKEFTPMPYLRVATEPLELAARLVGYKPYDGLYRGWKFRGYVKKQLNNKSIEQLNIPYGAVVTDVVSGKSCRLTSGDLALAMQASTAVPGLKKPVQIGERLYCDGGLINNVPVSHAREMGADFVIAVDIDETLKDTPLKTFRGLGSMARQALKIQLATFDVSNAQKAEVYIHPDTTGINLVSFKKSDGETGYEAGVAAARAAMPDLKKKLAAMGLVCQTTHKID
;
A
#
# COMPACT_ATOMS: atom_id res chain seq x y z
N MET A 1 -36.30 46.67 42.75
CA MET A 1 -37.46 45.99 42.14
C MET A 1 -37.19 45.73 40.66
N ARG A 2 -37.15 44.56 40.28
CA ARG A 2 -37.44 43.75 39.06
C ARG A 2 -36.45 42.62 38.91
N LYS A 3 -36.91 41.47 39.37
CA LYS A 3 -36.36 40.16 39.02
C LYS A 3 -36.69 39.91 37.54
N THR A 4 -35.75 39.59 36.69
CA THR A 4 -35.99 38.94 35.42
C THR A 4 -35.31 37.59 35.38
N SER A 5 -36.15 36.63 35.21
CA SER A 5 -36.02 35.20 35.13
C SER A 5 -35.04 34.79 34.01
N ILE A 6 -34.03 33.98 34.38
CA ILE A 6 -33.29 33.14 33.45
C ILE A 6 -33.79 31.72 33.64
N THR A 7 -34.81 31.38 32.89
CA THR A 7 -35.26 29.99 32.71
C THR A 7 -35.37 29.70 31.22
N SER A 8 -34.93 28.54 30.84
CA SER A 8 -35.15 27.88 29.56
C SER A 8 -34.01 27.98 28.52
N PHE A 9 -32.89 27.27 28.78
CA PHE A 9 -32.11 26.66 27.72
C PHE A 9 -31.35 25.42 28.24
N SER A 10 -32.08 24.49 28.84
CA SER A 10 -31.53 23.21 29.29
C SER A 10 -32.57 22.11 29.15
N LEU A 11 -32.91 21.76 27.92
CA LEU A 11 -33.69 20.55 27.62
C LEU A 11 -33.72 20.34 26.12
N LEU A 12 -32.69 19.73 25.59
CA LEU A 12 -32.74 18.96 24.32
C LEU A 12 -31.41 18.22 24.02
N ILE A 13 -30.90 17.44 24.96
CA ILE A 13 -29.99 16.31 24.66
C ILE A 13 -30.23 15.25 25.75
N ALA A 14 -31.35 14.59 25.68
CA ALA A 14 -31.59 13.32 26.35
C ALA A 14 -32.49 12.47 25.43
N GLY A 15 -32.00 12.20 24.24
CA GLY A 15 -32.56 11.21 23.32
C GLY A 15 -31.89 9.87 23.61
N ILE A 16 -32.60 9.10 24.38
CA ILE A 16 -32.37 7.72 24.79
C ILE A 16 -31.98 6.87 23.58
N ILE A 17 -30.74 6.42 23.50
CA ILE A 17 -30.38 5.24 22.71
C ILE A 17 -30.62 4.03 23.59
N THR A 18 -31.85 3.53 23.60
CA THR A 18 -32.13 2.17 24.05
C THR A 18 -31.63 1.23 22.95
N VAL A 19 -30.44 0.74 23.13
CA VAL A 19 -29.94 -0.41 22.35
C VAL A 19 -30.65 -1.63 22.92
N SER A 20 -31.71 -2.09 22.25
CA SER A 20 -32.27 -3.43 22.49
C SER A 20 -31.19 -4.44 22.12
N TYR A 21 -30.58 -5.05 23.11
CA TYR A 21 -29.82 -6.29 22.91
C TYR A 21 -30.83 -7.39 22.57
N ALA A 22 -31.15 -7.53 21.29
CA ALA A 22 -31.63 -8.78 20.78
C ALA A 22 -30.44 -9.75 20.82
N SER A 23 -30.53 -10.83 21.55
CA SER A 23 -29.61 -11.93 21.56
C SER A 23 -29.44 -12.42 20.11
N ALA A 24 -28.39 -11.98 19.44
CA ALA A 24 -27.98 -12.54 18.19
C ALA A 24 -27.37 -13.90 18.51
N GLU A 25 -28.12 -14.93 18.22
CA GLU A 25 -27.61 -16.28 18.04
C GLU A 25 -26.39 -16.18 17.13
N THR A 26 -25.23 -16.62 17.63
CA THR A 26 -23.97 -16.65 16.86
C THR A 26 -24.14 -17.65 15.73
N ALA A 27 -24.66 -17.21 14.59
CA ALA A 27 -24.53 -17.93 13.36
C ALA A 27 -23.01 -17.99 13.06
N HIS A 28 -22.42 -19.14 13.30
CA HIS A 28 -21.11 -19.46 12.74
C HIS A 28 -21.24 -19.40 11.22
N VAL A 29 -20.87 -18.28 10.64
CA VAL A 29 -20.70 -18.20 9.19
C VAL A 29 -19.48 -19.06 8.86
N ASP A 30 -19.74 -20.20 8.25
CA ASP A 30 -18.69 -21.04 7.69
C ASP A 30 -18.02 -20.30 6.53
N VAL A 31 -16.87 -19.72 6.80
CA VAL A 31 -16.07 -18.89 5.88
C VAL A 31 -15.40 -19.74 4.79
N SER A 32 -15.60 -21.07 4.80
CA SER A 32 -14.90 -22.00 3.90
C SER A 32 -15.48 -22.10 2.47
N GLN A 33 -16.65 -21.52 2.18
CA GLN A 33 -17.37 -21.73 0.92
C GLN A 33 -17.69 -20.48 0.09
N ALA A 34 -16.86 -19.42 0.15
CA ALA A 34 -16.92 -18.43 -0.92
C ALA A 34 -15.95 -18.87 -2.03
N PRO A 35 -16.40 -18.99 -3.31
CA PRO A 35 -15.45 -19.28 -4.38
C PRO A 35 -14.45 -18.16 -4.44
N ALA A 36 -13.20 -18.46 -4.09
CA ALA A 36 -12.08 -17.65 -4.52
C ALA A 36 -12.11 -17.75 -6.05
N GLU A 37 -12.48 -16.68 -6.74
CA GLU A 37 -12.15 -16.56 -8.14
C GLU A 37 -10.62 -16.62 -8.22
N THR A 38 -10.14 -17.84 -8.43
CA THR A 38 -8.76 -18.08 -8.77
C THR A 38 -8.58 -17.53 -10.17
N ILE A 39 -8.28 -16.23 -10.26
CA ILE A 39 -7.75 -15.66 -11.50
C ILE A 39 -6.43 -16.40 -11.70
N THR A 40 -6.47 -17.40 -12.55
CA THR A 40 -5.30 -18.21 -12.91
C THR A 40 -4.23 -17.27 -13.42
N ALA A 41 -3.13 -17.17 -12.67
CA ALA A 41 -1.92 -16.51 -13.16
C ALA A 41 -1.58 -17.12 -14.53
N ALA A 42 -1.17 -16.28 -15.48
CA ALA A 42 -0.66 -16.75 -16.76
C ALA A 42 0.36 -17.86 -16.51
N PRO A 43 0.37 -18.94 -17.34
CA PRO A 43 1.22 -20.09 -17.13
C PRO A 43 2.67 -19.62 -16.97
N ALA A 44 3.29 -20.02 -15.86
CA ALA A 44 4.65 -19.63 -15.52
C ALA A 44 5.59 -20.07 -16.67
N LYS A 45 6.29 -19.11 -17.29
CA LYS A 45 7.37 -19.47 -18.23
C LYS A 45 8.38 -20.34 -17.49
N ASN A 46 8.64 -21.54 -18.03
CA ASN A 46 9.73 -22.35 -17.53
C ASN A 46 11.05 -21.66 -17.91
N LEU A 47 11.69 -21.03 -16.93
CA LEU A 47 12.94 -20.28 -17.13
C LEU A 47 14.19 -21.18 -17.03
N GLY A 48 14.02 -22.48 -16.70
CA GLY A 48 15.18 -23.38 -16.41
C GLY A 48 15.96 -22.98 -15.15
N ARG A 49 15.45 -22.02 -14.38
CA ARG A 49 15.99 -21.53 -13.10
C ARG A 49 14.88 -21.10 -12.15
N PRO A 50 15.17 -21.00 -10.86
CA PRO A 50 14.23 -20.45 -9.89
C PRO A 50 13.72 -19.05 -10.27
N ARG A 51 12.43 -18.80 -10.07
CA ARG A 51 11.78 -17.50 -10.30
C ARG A 51 11.95 -16.61 -9.07
N ILE A 52 12.47 -15.40 -9.30
CA ILE A 52 12.68 -14.42 -8.25
C ILE A 52 11.50 -13.45 -8.20
N GLY A 53 10.78 -13.48 -7.10
CA GLY A 53 9.70 -12.54 -6.78
C GLY A 53 10.20 -11.39 -5.92
N LEU A 54 9.73 -10.19 -6.24
CA LEU A 54 9.93 -9.01 -5.43
C LEU A 54 8.62 -8.64 -4.72
N ALA A 55 8.64 -8.65 -3.39
CA ALA A 55 7.51 -8.26 -2.55
C ALA A 55 7.77 -6.87 -1.96
N LEU A 56 7.02 -5.86 -2.43
CA LEU A 56 7.19 -4.46 -2.01
C LEU A 56 6.07 -4.04 -1.06
N GLY A 57 6.44 -3.68 0.16
CA GLY A 57 5.53 -3.27 1.21
C GLY A 57 4.92 -1.89 1.03
N GLY A 58 3.85 -1.61 1.79
CA GLY A 58 3.28 -0.28 1.94
C GLY A 58 4.17 0.64 2.78
N GLY A 59 3.86 1.93 2.83
CA GLY A 59 4.62 2.90 3.64
C GLY A 59 4.51 4.36 3.18
N GLY A 60 3.59 4.67 2.27
CA GLY A 60 3.29 6.05 1.85
C GLY A 60 4.49 6.78 1.26
N SER A 61 4.85 7.94 1.81
CA SER A 61 5.95 8.80 1.32
C SER A 61 7.34 8.16 1.43
N ARG A 62 7.48 7.05 2.16
CA ARG A 62 8.71 6.26 2.26
C ARG A 62 9.00 5.45 0.99
N GLY A 63 8.09 5.45 0.01
CA GLY A 63 8.20 4.70 -1.25
C GLY A 63 9.49 4.95 -2.04
N ALA A 64 10.17 6.09 -1.83
CA ALA A 64 11.49 6.35 -2.41
C ALA A 64 12.54 5.29 -1.99
N ALA A 65 12.38 4.66 -0.82
CA ALA A 65 13.26 3.59 -0.38
C ALA A 65 13.17 2.34 -1.27
N HIS A 66 11.98 2.01 -1.76
CA HIS A 66 11.84 0.94 -2.76
C HIS A 66 12.64 1.23 -4.03
N VAL A 67 12.68 2.50 -4.45
CA VAL A 67 13.43 2.91 -5.65
C VAL A 67 14.93 2.74 -5.42
N GLY A 68 15.43 3.12 -4.24
CA GLY A 68 16.83 2.87 -3.85
C GLY A 68 17.18 1.39 -3.87
N VAL A 69 16.28 0.52 -3.39
CA VAL A 69 16.47 -0.93 -3.46
C VAL A 69 16.51 -1.41 -4.92
N LEU A 70 15.54 -0.99 -5.75
CA LEU A 70 15.50 -1.34 -7.17
C LEU A 70 16.77 -0.91 -7.91
N LYS A 71 17.36 0.26 -7.56
CA LYS A 71 18.61 0.76 -8.12
C LYS A 71 19.74 -0.24 -7.89
N VAL A 72 19.93 -0.67 -6.66
CA VAL A 72 20.99 -1.64 -6.31
C VAL A 72 20.73 -3.01 -6.94
N LEU A 73 19.48 -3.51 -6.92
CA LEU A 73 19.15 -4.77 -7.59
C LEU A 73 19.47 -4.74 -9.09
N LYS A 74 19.20 -3.60 -9.76
CA LYS A 74 19.53 -3.37 -11.17
C LYS A 74 21.06 -3.33 -11.40
N GLU A 75 21.79 -2.57 -10.58
CA GLU A 75 23.27 -2.46 -10.65
C GLU A 75 23.95 -3.82 -10.49
N GLU A 76 23.41 -4.66 -9.61
CA GLU A 76 23.95 -5.99 -9.32
C GLU A 76 23.39 -7.10 -10.23
N ASN A 77 22.63 -6.71 -11.27
CA ASN A 77 22.01 -7.62 -12.23
C ASN A 77 21.17 -8.75 -11.58
N ILE A 78 20.46 -8.43 -10.48
CA ILE A 78 19.54 -9.37 -9.85
C ILE A 78 18.28 -9.47 -10.71
N PRO A 79 17.96 -10.63 -11.30
CA PRO A 79 16.76 -10.76 -12.12
C PRO A 79 15.52 -10.74 -11.24
N ILE A 80 14.48 -10.00 -11.68
CA ILE A 80 13.17 -9.96 -11.04
C ILE A 80 12.16 -10.50 -12.05
N ASP A 81 11.53 -11.63 -11.71
CA ASP A 81 10.64 -12.36 -12.59
C ASP A 81 9.16 -12.06 -12.35
N LEU A 82 8.82 -11.54 -11.16
CA LEU A 82 7.48 -11.09 -10.81
C LEU A 82 7.52 -10.08 -9.66
N VAL A 83 6.47 -9.26 -9.56
CA VAL A 83 6.34 -8.24 -8.51
C VAL A 83 4.96 -8.33 -7.87
N ALA A 84 4.93 -8.45 -6.54
CA ALA A 84 3.75 -8.22 -5.73
C ALA A 84 3.97 -6.95 -4.90
N GLY A 85 3.01 -6.02 -4.94
CA GLY A 85 3.17 -4.75 -4.23
C GLY A 85 1.92 -4.35 -3.47
N THR A 86 2.10 -3.81 -2.27
CA THR A 86 1.03 -3.26 -1.43
C THR A 86 1.17 -1.75 -1.36
N SER A 87 0.05 -1.01 -1.47
CA SER A 87 0.02 0.44 -1.32
C SER A 87 1.07 1.14 -2.20
N ILE A 88 1.97 1.93 -1.62
CA ILE A 88 3.06 2.57 -2.38
C ILE A 88 3.97 1.55 -3.07
N GLY A 89 4.16 0.37 -2.49
CA GLY A 89 4.90 -0.72 -3.13
C GLY A 89 4.22 -1.22 -4.40
N SER A 90 2.87 -1.18 -4.45
CA SER A 90 2.14 -1.50 -5.69
C SER A 90 2.40 -0.46 -6.78
N VAL A 91 2.60 0.79 -6.41
CA VAL A 91 2.90 1.87 -7.36
C VAL A 91 4.30 1.73 -7.90
N VAL A 92 5.31 1.68 -7.04
CA VAL A 92 6.72 1.52 -7.45
C VAL A 92 6.89 0.25 -8.28
N GLY A 93 6.34 -0.86 -7.78
CA GLY A 93 6.40 -2.16 -8.46
C GLY A 93 5.69 -2.18 -9.81
N GLY A 94 4.56 -1.49 -9.92
CA GLY A 94 3.81 -1.41 -11.17
C GLY A 94 4.48 -0.53 -12.23
N TYR A 95 5.10 0.59 -11.85
CA TYR A 95 5.95 1.37 -12.77
C TYR A 95 7.13 0.52 -13.26
N TYR A 96 7.80 -0.17 -12.34
CA TYR A 96 8.91 -1.07 -12.68
C TYR A 96 8.45 -2.21 -13.62
N ALA A 97 7.36 -2.88 -13.31
CA ALA A 97 6.80 -3.95 -14.13
C ALA A 97 6.32 -3.46 -15.50
N ALA A 98 5.90 -2.19 -15.60
CA ALA A 98 5.52 -1.55 -16.87
C ALA A 98 6.74 -1.22 -17.77
N GLY A 99 7.96 -1.40 -17.28
CA GLY A 99 9.18 -1.12 -18.01
C GLY A 99 9.68 0.31 -17.87
N THR A 100 9.14 1.09 -16.93
CA THR A 100 9.70 2.40 -16.58
C THR A 100 11.09 2.21 -15.98
N SER A 101 12.06 2.96 -16.44
CA SER A 101 13.43 2.83 -15.95
C SER A 101 13.51 3.23 -14.47
N VAL A 102 14.44 2.63 -13.73
CA VAL A 102 14.63 2.95 -12.31
C VAL A 102 14.97 4.43 -12.13
N ASP A 103 15.70 5.01 -13.05
CA ASP A 103 16.12 6.42 -13.03
C ASP A 103 14.89 7.36 -13.21
N GLU A 104 13.93 7.01 -14.09
CA GLU A 104 12.67 7.74 -14.23
C GLU A 104 11.79 7.61 -12.96
N ILE A 105 11.73 6.41 -12.37
CA ILE A 105 11.00 6.20 -11.12
C ILE A 105 11.66 7.02 -9.99
N GLU A 106 12.99 7.06 -9.93
CA GLU A 106 13.75 7.87 -8.97
C GLU A 106 13.34 9.35 -9.05
N GLU A 107 13.30 9.92 -10.25
CA GLU A 107 12.87 11.30 -10.42
C GLU A 107 11.45 11.58 -9.92
N LEU A 108 10.51 10.64 -10.14
CA LEU A 108 9.14 10.78 -9.67
C LEU A 108 9.05 10.86 -8.12
N PHE A 109 9.89 10.10 -7.44
CA PHE A 109 9.82 9.97 -5.97
C PHE A 109 10.73 10.97 -5.26
N LYS A 110 11.95 11.21 -5.72
CA LYS A 110 12.92 12.13 -5.08
C LYS A 110 12.49 13.59 -5.13
N ASN A 111 11.85 14.04 -6.21
CA ASN A 111 11.45 15.43 -6.35
C ASN A 111 10.10 15.77 -5.69
N GLY A 112 9.47 14.81 -5.00
CA GLY A 112 8.17 14.97 -4.33
C GLY A 112 6.99 15.18 -5.30
N ARG A 113 7.19 15.04 -6.61
CA ARG A 113 6.13 15.19 -7.61
C ARG A 113 5.03 14.16 -7.40
N PHE A 114 5.41 12.92 -7.13
CA PHE A 114 4.47 11.84 -6.87
C PHE A 114 3.54 12.14 -5.70
N THR A 115 4.07 12.61 -4.56
CA THR A 115 3.25 12.92 -3.38
C THR A 115 2.21 14.01 -3.65
N LYS A 116 2.53 15.00 -4.49
CA LYS A 116 1.58 16.05 -4.89
C LYS A 116 0.41 15.51 -5.71
N GLU A 117 0.66 14.52 -6.57
CA GLU A 117 -0.39 13.89 -7.36
C GLU A 117 -1.19 12.86 -6.55
N PHE A 118 -0.54 12.22 -5.60
CA PHE A 118 -1.15 11.22 -4.71
C PHE A 118 -2.11 11.83 -3.69
N THR A 119 -1.78 13.03 -3.18
CA THR A 119 -2.56 13.68 -2.12
C THR A 119 -3.24 14.94 -2.67
N PRO A 120 -4.57 14.99 -2.75
CA PRO A 120 -5.25 16.22 -3.11
C PRO A 120 -5.05 17.28 -2.02
N MET A 121 -5.12 18.54 -2.45
CA MET A 121 -4.92 19.67 -1.55
C MET A 121 -5.97 19.70 -0.43
N PRO A 122 -5.58 19.90 0.84
CA PRO A 122 -6.48 19.82 2.00
C PRO A 122 -7.70 20.74 1.93
N TYR A 123 -7.58 21.89 1.25
CA TYR A 123 -8.67 22.87 1.15
C TYR A 123 -9.81 22.46 0.19
N LEU A 124 -9.55 21.57 -0.77
CA LEU A 124 -10.61 21.06 -1.64
C LEU A 124 -11.65 20.25 -0.85
N ARG A 125 -11.23 19.66 0.25
CA ARG A 125 -12.08 18.89 1.16
C ARG A 125 -13.10 19.74 1.89
N VAL A 126 -12.69 20.89 2.42
CA VAL A 126 -13.59 21.84 3.13
C VAL A 126 -14.69 22.32 2.19
N ALA A 127 -14.41 22.42 0.88
CA ALA A 127 -15.37 22.84 -0.12
C ALA A 127 -16.35 21.72 -0.53
N THR A 128 -15.99 20.44 -0.41
CA THR A 128 -16.84 19.32 -0.87
C THR A 128 -17.67 18.67 0.22
N GLU A 129 -17.30 18.78 1.50
CA GLU A 129 -18.05 18.21 2.62
C GLU A 129 -19.51 18.71 2.70
N PRO A 130 -19.83 20.01 2.55
CA PRO A 130 -21.21 20.48 2.56
C PRO A 130 -22.05 19.89 1.41
N LEU A 131 -21.44 19.70 0.25
CA LEU A 131 -22.11 19.13 -0.91
C LEU A 131 -22.37 17.63 -0.74
N GLU A 132 -21.44 16.89 -0.13
CA GLU A 132 -21.63 15.47 0.18
C GLU A 132 -22.71 15.29 1.28
N LEU A 133 -22.76 16.18 2.28
CA LEU A 133 -23.80 16.17 3.30
C LEU A 133 -25.18 16.44 2.67
N ALA A 134 -25.29 17.45 1.80
CA ALA A 134 -26.53 17.74 1.08
C ALA A 134 -26.95 16.55 0.17
N ALA A 135 -25.99 15.92 -0.52
CA ALA A 135 -26.25 14.75 -1.34
C ALA A 135 -26.79 13.55 -0.50
N ARG A 136 -26.30 13.37 0.73
CA ARG A 136 -26.83 12.36 1.67
C ARG A 136 -28.29 12.61 2.05
N LEU A 137 -28.70 13.88 2.18
CA LEU A 137 -30.08 14.25 2.48
C LEU A 137 -31.05 13.90 1.35
N VAL A 138 -30.59 13.85 0.11
CA VAL A 138 -31.39 13.42 -1.06
C VAL A 138 -31.18 11.94 -1.42
N GLY A 139 -30.64 11.14 -0.48
CA GLY A 139 -30.54 9.68 -0.65
C GLY A 139 -29.24 9.19 -1.30
N TYR A 140 -28.33 10.06 -1.71
CA TYR A 140 -27.01 9.63 -2.21
C TYR A 140 -26.15 9.13 -1.04
N LYS A 141 -25.72 7.86 -1.10
CA LYS A 141 -24.91 7.20 -0.05
C LYS A 141 -23.50 6.88 -0.57
N PRO A 142 -22.59 7.87 -0.62
CA PRO A 142 -21.22 7.60 -1.03
C PRO A 142 -20.50 6.71 -0.02
N TYR A 143 -19.57 5.88 -0.49
CA TYR A 143 -18.69 5.15 0.41
C TYR A 143 -17.88 6.11 1.28
N ASP A 144 -17.52 5.66 2.49
CA ASP A 144 -16.74 6.44 3.43
C ASP A 144 -15.32 6.71 2.94
N GLY A 145 -14.75 7.85 3.34
CA GLY A 145 -13.42 8.31 2.95
C GLY A 145 -13.43 9.73 2.41
N LEU A 146 -12.25 10.37 2.48
CA LEU A 146 -12.13 11.82 2.22
C LEU A 146 -12.12 12.17 0.74
N TYR A 147 -11.50 11.31 -0.10
CA TYR A 147 -11.42 11.56 -1.55
C TYR A 147 -11.30 10.26 -2.36
N ARG A 148 -11.69 10.34 -3.63
CA ARG A 148 -11.83 9.16 -4.50
C ARG A 148 -10.53 8.69 -5.16
N GLY A 149 -9.45 9.47 -5.14
CA GLY A 149 -8.18 9.13 -5.79
C GLY A 149 -8.18 9.26 -7.33
N TRP A 150 -9.17 9.91 -7.93
CA TRP A 150 -9.26 10.04 -9.40
C TRP A 150 -8.10 10.81 -10.02
N LYS A 151 -7.60 11.85 -9.32
CA LYS A 151 -6.45 12.63 -9.78
C LYS A 151 -5.22 11.74 -9.91
N PHE A 152 -4.94 10.96 -8.88
CA PHE A 152 -3.86 9.98 -8.88
C PHE A 152 -4.00 8.96 -10.02
N ARG A 153 -5.20 8.34 -10.15
CA ARG A 153 -5.46 7.39 -11.24
C ARG A 153 -5.24 8.02 -12.62
N GLY A 154 -5.76 9.23 -12.84
CA GLY A 154 -5.58 9.96 -14.11
C GLY A 154 -4.11 10.24 -14.40
N TYR A 155 -3.33 10.61 -13.39
CA TYR A 155 -1.89 10.81 -13.50
C TYR A 155 -1.16 9.52 -13.91
N VAL A 156 -1.39 8.42 -13.20
CA VAL A 156 -0.78 7.12 -13.51
C VAL A 156 -1.17 6.64 -14.91
N LYS A 157 -2.44 6.75 -15.29
CA LYS A 157 -2.92 6.41 -16.63
C LYS A 157 -2.14 7.13 -17.73
N LYS A 158 -1.95 8.44 -17.55
CA LYS A 158 -1.20 9.26 -18.52
C LYS A 158 0.27 8.83 -18.57
N GLN A 159 0.91 8.61 -17.43
CA GLN A 159 2.33 8.23 -17.37
C GLN A 159 2.59 6.84 -17.98
N LEU A 160 1.68 5.90 -17.78
CA LEU A 160 1.82 4.51 -18.22
C LEU A 160 0.98 4.20 -19.50
N ASN A 161 0.57 5.23 -20.26
CA ASN A 161 -0.14 5.08 -21.53
C ASN A 161 -1.38 4.18 -21.45
N ASN A 162 -2.16 4.28 -20.37
CA ASN A 162 -3.36 3.47 -20.11
C ASN A 162 -3.11 1.94 -20.15
N LYS A 163 -1.90 1.48 -19.81
CA LYS A 163 -1.60 0.04 -19.81
C LYS A 163 -2.55 -0.75 -18.90
N SER A 164 -2.92 -1.93 -19.35
CA SER A 164 -3.49 -2.97 -18.50
C SER A 164 -2.38 -3.82 -17.86
N ILE A 165 -2.72 -4.57 -16.81
CA ILE A 165 -1.75 -5.42 -16.09
C ILE A 165 -1.20 -6.51 -17.02
N GLU A 166 -2.01 -7.02 -17.93
CA GLU A 166 -1.63 -8.06 -18.89
C GLU A 166 -0.58 -7.59 -19.92
N GLN A 167 -0.44 -6.27 -20.09
CA GLN A 167 0.52 -5.66 -21.00
C GLN A 167 1.87 -5.33 -20.34
N LEU A 168 2.06 -5.72 -19.08
CA LEU A 168 3.29 -5.43 -18.36
C LEU A 168 4.42 -6.39 -18.79
N ASN A 169 5.64 -5.88 -18.73
CA ASN A 169 6.84 -6.66 -19.10
C ASN A 169 7.14 -7.77 -18.09
N ILE A 170 6.75 -7.55 -16.82
CA ILE A 170 6.96 -8.45 -15.70
C ILE A 170 5.60 -8.75 -15.08
N PRO A 171 5.25 -10.02 -14.78
CA PRO A 171 4.07 -10.38 -14.02
C PRO A 171 3.92 -9.55 -12.74
N TYR A 172 2.75 -8.98 -12.54
CA TYR A 172 2.52 -8.02 -11.47
C TYR A 172 1.20 -8.29 -10.75
N GLY A 173 1.19 -8.06 -9.43
CA GLY A 173 0.00 -8.10 -8.60
C GLY A 173 -0.08 -6.90 -7.65
N ALA A 174 -1.15 -6.11 -7.75
CA ALA A 174 -1.48 -5.08 -6.77
C ALA A 174 -2.25 -5.72 -5.61
N VAL A 175 -1.67 -5.73 -4.42
CA VAL A 175 -2.30 -6.33 -3.24
C VAL A 175 -3.30 -5.38 -2.63
N VAL A 176 -4.50 -5.89 -2.39
CA VAL A 176 -5.67 -5.15 -1.88
C VAL A 176 -6.35 -5.93 -0.77
N THR A 177 -7.15 -5.25 0.03
CA THR A 177 -8.09 -5.89 0.96
C THR A 177 -9.49 -5.80 0.39
N ASP A 178 -10.15 -6.93 0.19
CA ASP A 178 -11.57 -7.00 -0.11
C ASP A 178 -12.36 -6.73 1.18
N VAL A 179 -13.00 -5.57 1.25
CA VAL A 179 -13.71 -5.13 2.46
C VAL A 179 -14.98 -5.94 2.71
N VAL A 180 -15.54 -6.54 1.65
CA VAL A 180 -16.78 -7.33 1.77
C VAL A 180 -16.49 -8.69 2.41
N SER A 181 -15.39 -9.34 2.02
CA SER A 181 -15.03 -10.66 2.56
C SER A 181 -14.01 -10.61 3.70
N GLY A 182 -13.35 -9.47 3.94
CA GLY A 182 -12.27 -9.34 4.91
C GLY A 182 -11.00 -10.11 4.52
N LYS A 183 -10.81 -10.42 3.22
CA LYS A 183 -9.66 -11.21 2.74
C LYS A 183 -8.63 -10.33 2.03
N SER A 184 -7.36 -10.71 2.15
CA SER A 184 -6.30 -10.17 1.29
C SER A 184 -6.40 -10.78 -0.10
N CYS A 185 -6.35 -9.95 -1.12
CA CYS A 185 -6.46 -10.34 -2.52
C CYS A 185 -5.35 -9.66 -3.33
N ARG A 186 -5.14 -10.10 -4.57
CA ARG A 186 -4.28 -9.40 -5.52
C ARG A 186 -5.01 -9.18 -6.84
N LEU A 187 -4.87 -8.01 -7.41
CA LEU A 187 -5.37 -7.65 -8.73
C LEU A 187 -4.24 -7.91 -9.74
N THR A 188 -4.43 -8.91 -10.60
CA THR A 188 -3.44 -9.38 -11.59
C THR A 188 -3.90 -9.19 -13.03
N SER A 189 -5.03 -8.51 -13.22
CA SER A 189 -5.62 -8.24 -14.54
C SER A 189 -6.36 -6.89 -14.55
N GLY A 190 -6.60 -6.35 -15.74
CA GLY A 190 -7.36 -5.12 -15.97
C GLY A 190 -6.55 -3.84 -15.86
N ASP A 191 -7.23 -2.73 -15.58
CA ASP A 191 -6.66 -1.38 -15.53
C ASP A 191 -5.60 -1.24 -14.43
N LEU A 192 -4.33 -1.10 -14.83
CA LEU A 192 -3.19 -0.98 -13.89
C LEU A 192 -3.35 0.21 -12.93
N ALA A 193 -3.78 1.36 -13.43
CA ALA A 193 -3.94 2.54 -12.58
C ALA A 193 -5.11 2.41 -11.59
N LEU A 194 -6.16 1.66 -11.96
CA LEU A 194 -7.27 1.33 -11.06
C LEU A 194 -6.80 0.36 -9.96
N ALA A 195 -6.01 -0.63 -10.31
CA ALA A 195 -5.43 -1.58 -9.36
C ALA A 195 -4.53 -0.86 -8.34
N MET A 196 -3.65 0.04 -8.80
CA MET A 196 -2.83 0.88 -7.92
C MET A 196 -3.69 1.81 -7.05
N GLN A 197 -4.77 2.39 -7.61
CA GLN A 197 -5.71 3.22 -6.84
C GLN A 197 -6.36 2.41 -5.73
N ALA A 198 -6.81 1.18 -6.00
CA ALA A 198 -7.41 0.30 -5.02
C ALA A 198 -6.41 -0.09 -3.92
N SER A 199 -5.21 -0.50 -4.32
CA SER A 199 -4.13 -0.88 -3.39
C SER A 199 -3.66 0.26 -2.49
N THR A 200 -3.88 1.51 -2.90
CA THR A 200 -3.53 2.71 -2.11
C THR A 200 -4.73 3.39 -1.45
N ALA A 201 -5.88 2.74 -1.41
CA ALA A 201 -7.10 3.29 -0.83
C ALA A 201 -7.13 3.10 0.70
N VAL A 202 -6.28 3.83 1.41
CA VAL A 202 -6.18 3.79 2.89
C VAL A 202 -7.51 4.18 3.51
N PRO A 203 -8.14 3.33 4.34
CA PRO A 203 -9.39 3.62 5.01
C PRO A 203 -9.37 4.93 5.80
N GLY A 204 -10.47 5.66 5.75
CA GLY A 204 -10.60 6.98 6.36
C GLY A 204 -9.90 8.10 5.56
N LEU A 205 -8.87 7.82 4.77
CA LEU A 205 -8.19 8.79 3.92
C LEU A 205 -8.73 8.78 2.49
N LYS A 206 -8.83 7.62 1.87
CA LYS A 206 -9.41 7.47 0.52
C LYS A 206 -10.67 6.63 0.57
N LYS A 207 -11.61 6.93 -0.33
CA LYS A 207 -12.77 6.08 -0.54
C LYS A 207 -12.32 4.75 -1.12
N PRO A 208 -12.92 3.63 -0.70
CA PRO A 208 -12.63 2.33 -1.30
C PRO A 208 -12.99 2.33 -2.78
N VAL A 209 -12.40 1.41 -3.51
CA VAL A 209 -12.58 1.27 -4.96
C VAL A 209 -13.49 0.09 -5.25
N GLN A 210 -14.61 0.35 -5.89
CA GLN A 210 -15.50 -0.71 -6.36
C GLN A 210 -15.01 -1.25 -7.71
N ILE A 211 -14.85 -2.57 -7.81
CA ILE A 211 -14.55 -3.30 -9.05
C ILE A 211 -15.54 -4.47 -9.12
N GLY A 212 -16.44 -4.43 -10.11
CA GLY A 212 -17.55 -5.36 -10.17
C GLY A 212 -18.43 -5.26 -8.92
N GLU A 213 -18.70 -6.38 -8.28
CA GLU A 213 -19.49 -6.48 -7.04
C GLU A 213 -18.65 -6.41 -5.76
N ARG A 214 -17.34 -6.22 -5.89
CA ARG A 214 -16.40 -6.17 -4.77
C ARG A 214 -15.96 -4.74 -4.46
N LEU A 215 -15.60 -4.53 -3.21
CA LEU A 215 -15.14 -3.25 -2.69
C LEU A 215 -13.75 -3.42 -2.08
N TYR A 216 -12.76 -2.70 -2.63
CA TYR A 216 -11.37 -2.85 -2.27
C TYR A 216 -10.82 -1.62 -1.58
N CYS A 217 -9.97 -1.85 -0.60
CA CYS A 217 -9.14 -0.82 0.03
C CYS A 217 -7.68 -1.27 0.10
N ASP A 218 -6.84 -0.45 0.75
CA ASP A 218 -5.40 -0.69 0.87
C ASP A 218 -5.10 -2.10 1.40
N GLY A 219 -4.20 -2.79 0.72
CA GLY A 219 -3.79 -4.14 1.08
C GLY A 219 -3.06 -4.23 2.41
N GLY A 220 -2.48 -3.11 2.87
CA GLY A 220 -1.76 -3.03 4.13
C GLY A 220 -2.60 -3.37 5.36
N LEU A 221 -3.92 -3.34 5.28
CA LEU A 221 -4.78 -3.77 6.39
C LEU A 221 -4.56 -5.23 6.80
N ILE A 222 -4.17 -6.10 5.86
CA ILE A 222 -4.04 -7.54 6.11
C ILE A 222 -2.64 -8.05 5.72
N ASN A 223 -2.06 -7.53 4.63
CA ASN A 223 -0.81 -8.04 4.07
C ASN A 223 0.03 -6.88 3.53
N ASN A 224 0.75 -6.20 4.43
CA ASN A 224 1.52 -5.04 4.04
C ASN A 224 2.79 -5.41 3.29
N VAL A 225 3.52 -6.45 3.70
CA VAL A 225 4.66 -7.01 2.95
C VAL A 225 4.23 -8.31 2.26
N PRO A 226 3.91 -8.30 0.95
CA PRO A 226 3.10 -9.33 0.30
C PRO A 226 3.89 -10.56 -0.17
N VAL A 227 4.69 -11.17 0.73
CA VAL A 227 5.50 -12.37 0.45
C VAL A 227 4.63 -13.54 0.01
N SER A 228 3.51 -13.79 0.70
CA SER A 228 2.58 -14.88 0.34
C SER A 228 2.02 -14.71 -1.07
N HIS A 229 1.65 -13.49 -1.44
CA HIS A 229 1.15 -13.19 -2.79
C HIS A 229 2.23 -13.38 -3.86
N ALA A 230 3.48 -13.00 -3.59
CA ALA A 230 4.59 -13.30 -4.51
C ALA A 230 4.78 -14.82 -4.70
N ARG A 231 4.66 -15.61 -3.63
CA ARG A 231 4.68 -17.09 -3.69
C ARG A 231 3.53 -17.64 -4.53
N GLU A 232 2.33 -17.18 -4.28
CA GLU A 232 1.12 -17.60 -5.03
C GLU A 232 1.19 -17.20 -6.52
N MET A 233 1.97 -16.17 -6.87
CA MET A 233 2.29 -15.82 -8.26
C MET A 233 3.39 -16.70 -8.86
N GLY A 234 3.95 -17.63 -8.09
CA GLY A 234 4.93 -18.61 -8.52
C GLY A 234 6.38 -18.20 -8.31
N ALA A 235 6.69 -17.39 -7.31
CA ALA A 235 8.06 -17.12 -6.90
C ALA A 235 8.64 -18.32 -6.14
N ASP A 236 9.78 -18.82 -6.59
CA ASP A 236 10.57 -19.83 -5.89
C ASP A 236 11.48 -19.18 -4.82
N PHE A 237 11.86 -17.93 -5.04
CA PHE A 237 12.68 -17.10 -4.17
C PHE A 237 12.04 -15.73 -4.04
N VAL A 238 11.88 -15.22 -2.83
CA VAL A 238 11.27 -13.89 -2.59
C VAL A 238 12.27 -12.97 -1.92
N ILE A 239 12.43 -11.79 -2.52
CA ILE A 239 13.07 -10.62 -1.91
C ILE A 239 11.95 -9.75 -1.36
N ALA A 240 11.87 -9.61 -0.05
CA ALA A 240 10.88 -8.76 0.61
C ALA A 240 11.50 -7.41 0.98
N VAL A 241 10.82 -6.33 0.66
CA VAL A 241 11.23 -4.97 1.02
C VAL A 241 10.14 -4.34 1.89
N ASP A 242 10.48 -4.10 3.13
CA ASP A 242 9.62 -3.45 4.11
C ASP A 242 10.16 -2.06 4.40
N ILE A 243 9.36 -1.04 4.14
CA ILE A 243 9.72 0.36 4.32
C ILE A 243 8.95 1.02 5.47
N ASP A 244 8.22 0.23 6.26
CA ASP A 244 7.52 0.79 7.42
C ASP A 244 8.48 1.12 8.56
N GLU A 245 8.09 2.08 9.36
CA GLU A 245 8.86 2.49 10.52
C GLU A 245 8.66 1.49 11.66
N THR A 246 9.75 1.03 12.25
CA THR A 246 9.68 0.21 13.46
C THR A 246 8.90 0.95 14.55
N LEU A 247 7.97 0.24 15.21
CA LEU A 247 7.20 0.81 16.32
C LEU A 247 8.16 1.28 17.42
N LYS A 248 8.01 2.56 17.77
CA LYS A 248 8.69 3.19 18.91
C LYS A 248 7.67 3.72 19.89
N ASP A 249 8.09 3.90 21.14
CA ASP A 249 7.25 4.52 22.14
C ASP A 249 6.74 5.88 21.68
N THR A 250 5.43 6.03 21.71
CA THR A 250 4.75 7.23 21.25
C THR A 250 4.40 8.10 22.46
N PRO A 251 4.85 9.36 22.51
CA PRO A 251 4.54 10.25 23.62
C PRO A 251 3.04 10.43 23.85
N LEU A 252 2.59 10.37 25.10
CA LEU A 252 1.16 10.47 25.48
C LEU A 252 0.48 11.73 24.90
N LYS A 253 1.20 12.83 24.75
CA LYS A 253 0.68 14.07 24.16
C LYS A 253 0.18 13.89 22.71
N THR A 254 0.72 12.93 21.97
CA THR A 254 0.35 12.62 20.59
C THR A 254 -1.11 12.13 20.50
N PHE A 255 -1.60 11.48 21.56
CA PHE A 255 -2.96 10.90 21.59
C PHE A 255 -4.08 11.93 21.89
N ARG A 256 -3.74 13.21 22.03
CA ARG A 256 -4.72 14.29 22.20
C ARG A 256 -5.29 14.80 20.87
N GLY A 257 -4.68 14.45 19.74
CA GLY A 257 -5.14 14.86 18.42
C GLY A 257 -6.29 13.99 17.89
N LEU A 258 -7.23 14.62 17.19
CA LEU A 258 -8.36 13.90 16.56
C LEU A 258 -7.83 12.81 15.61
N GLY A 259 -8.36 11.59 15.73
CA GLY A 259 -7.95 10.43 14.92
C GLY A 259 -6.58 9.84 15.28
N SER A 260 -5.88 10.36 16.30
CA SER A 260 -4.55 9.86 16.69
C SER A 260 -4.57 8.41 17.17
N MET A 261 -5.63 8.00 17.89
CA MET A 261 -5.82 6.62 18.34
C MET A 261 -6.01 5.66 17.16
N ALA A 262 -6.85 6.03 16.19
CA ALA A 262 -7.08 5.21 15.00
C ALA A 262 -5.78 5.05 14.17
N ARG A 263 -5.01 6.14 14.01
CA ARG A 263 -3.70 6.08 13.35
C ARG A 263 -2.71 5.17 14.08
N GLN A 264 -2.67 5.25 15.41
CA GLN A 264 -1.78 4.40 16.21
C GLN A 264 -2.21 2.93 16.15
N ALA A 265 -3.51 2.65 16.24
CA ALA A 265 -4.03 1.30 16.09
C ALA A 265 -3.65 0.69 14.72
N LEU A 266 -3.79 1.47 13.64
CA LEU A 266 -3.37 1.06 12.30
C LEU A 266 -1.85 0.80 12.24
N LYS A 267 -1.01 1.67 12.82
CA LYS A 267 0.44 1.47 12.90
C LYS A 267 0.80 0.17 13.65
N ILE A 268 0.15 -0.08 14.78
CA ILE A 268 0.39 -1.30 15.57
C ILE A 268 0.00 -2.52 14.74
N GLN A 269 -1.16 -2.49 14.09
CA GLN A 269 -1.64 -3.57 13.25
C GLN A 269 -0.66 -3.88 12.11
N LEU A 270 -0.24 -2.87 11.36
CA LEU A 270 0.73 -3.01 10.27
C LEU A 270 2.02 -3.65 10.78
N ALA A 271 2.64 -3.09 11.79
CA ALA A 271 3.90 -3.60 12.33
C ALA A 271 3.81 -5.03 12.89
N THR A 272 2.66 -5.43 13.44
CA THR A 272 2.47 -6.79 13.99
C THR A 272 2.40 -7.84 12.88
N PHE A 273 1.73 -7.53 11.77
CA PHE A 273 1.59 -8.47 10.64
C PHE A 273 2.83 -8.51 9.74
N ASP A 274 3.53 -7.38 9.58
CA ASP A 274 4.65 -7.24 8.66
C ASP A 274 5.83 -8.11 9.02
N VAL A 275 6.25 -8.11 10.27
CA VAL A 275 7.41 -8.90 10.73
C VAL A 275 7.21 -10.39 10.45
N SER A 276 6.03 -10.94 10.77
CA SER A 276 5.75 -12.37 10.59
C SER A 276 5.68 -12.79 9.11
N ASN A 277 5.22 -11.91 8.22
CA ASN A 277 5.12 -12.19 6.79
C ASN A 277 6.45 -11.96 6.07
N ALA A 278 7.16 -10.90 6.40
CA ALA A 278 8.46 -10.57 5.79
C ALA A 278 9.52 -11.63 6.10
N GLN A 279 9.50 -12.22 7.30
CA GLN A 279 10.41 -13.31 7.70
C GLN A 279 10.23 -14.61 6.91
N LYS A 280 9.15 -14.76 6.14
CA LYS A 280 8.94 -15.90 5.24
C LYS A 280 9.66 -15.74 3.89
N ALA A 281 10.29 -14.59 3.63
CA ALA A 281 11.11 -14.35 2.46
C ALA A 281 12.52 -14.91 2.65
N GLU A 282 13.19 -15.28 1.57
CA GLU A 282 14.59 -15.69 1.60
C GLU A 282 15.51 -14.52 1.96
N VAL A 283 15.18 -13.32 1.47
CA VAL A 283 15.90 -12.09 1.81
C VAL A 283 14.92 -11.01 2.22
N TYR A 284 15.18 -10.43 3.36
CA TYR A 284 14.41 -9.33 3.93
C TYR A 284 15.29 -8.08 3.94
N ILE A 285 14.82 -7.04 3.26
CA ILE A 285 15.48 -5.73 3.19
C ILE A 285 14.60 -4.73 3.91
N HIS A 286 15.14 -4.10 4.94
CA HIS A 286 14.42 -3.11 5.75
C HIS A 286 15.21 -1.80 5.80
N PRO A 287 14.94 -0.85 4.89
CA PRO A 287 15.53 0.48 4.91
C PRO A 287 15.16 1.25 6.18
N ASP A 288 16.11 1.95 6.77
CA ASP A 288 15.80 2.84 7.91
C ASP A 288 15.10 4.12 7.42
N THR A 289 13.79 4.09 7.49
CA THR A 289 12.93 5.22 7.13
C THR A 289 12.50 6.06 8.34
N THR A 290 13.20 5.93 9.47
CA THR A 290 12.93 6.67 10.71
C THR A 290 12.88 8.18 10.45
N GLY A 291 11.80 8.81 10.93
CA GLY A 291 11.58 10.25 10.80
C GLY A 291 10.91 10.70 9.51
N ILE A 292 10.70 9.79 8.53
CA ILE A 292 9.90 10.06 7.34
C ILE A 292 8.43 9.80 7.64
N ASN A 293 7.62 10.85 7.63
CA ASN A 293 6.18 10.71 7.86
C ASN A 293 5.50 9.91 6.74
N LEU A 294 4.43 9.18 7.08
CA LEU A 294 3.61 8.43 6.13
C LEU A 294 3.09 9.32 4.97
N VAL A 295 2.80 10.57 5.25
CA VAL A 295 2.47 11.61 4.25
C VAL A 295 3.44 12.76 4.43
N SER A 296 4.35 12.95 3.48
CA SER A 296 5.31 14.04 3.46
C SER A 296 5.38 14.68 2.07
N PHE A 297 5.51 16.00 2.04
CA PHE A 297 5.73 16.80 0.83
C PHE A 297 7.15 17.34 0.75
N LYS A 298 8.01 16.99 1.69
CA LYS A 298 9.39 17.42 1.75
C LYS A 298 10.23 16.63 0.74
N LYS A 299 10.95 17.35 -0.10
CA LYS A 299 11.90 16.74 -1.04
C LYS A 299 13.00 15.97 -0.29
N SER A 300 13.48 16.52 0.85
CA SER A 300 14.46 15.85 1.70
C SER A 300 14.05 14.48 2.18
N ASP A 301 12.76 14.26 2.46
CA ASP A 301 12.26 12.95 2.91
C ASP A 301 12.33 11.91 1.76
N GLY A 302 12.11 12.35 0.52
CA GLY A 302 12.30 11.51 -0.67
C GLY A 302 13.77 11.13 -0.88
N GLU A 303 14.68 12.09 -0.73
CA GLU A 303 16.13 11.85 -0.83
C GLU A 303 16.62 10.92 0.28
N THR A 304 16.25 11.20 1.54
CA THR A 304 16.60 10.35 2.69
C THR A 304 16.07 8.93 2.52
N GLY A 305 14.81 8.77 2.10
CA GLY A 305 14.23 7.45 1.86
C GLY A 305 14.97 6.67 0.77
N TYR A 306 15.31 7.33 -0.33
CA TYR A 306 16.06 6.70 -1.42
C TYR A 306 17.44 6.20 -0.94
N GLU A 307 18.20 7.05 -0.25
CA GLU A 307 19.52 6.69 0.27
C GLU A 307 19.44 5.55 1.29
N ALA A 308 18.41 5.54 2.15
CA ALA A 308 18.15 4.45 3.08
C ALA A 308 17.91 3.13 2.32
N GLY A 309 17.14 3.18 1.21
CA GLY A 309 16.91 2.03 0.34
C GLY A 309 18.19 1.50 -0.28
N VAL A 310 19.04 2.38 -0.81
CA VAL A 310 20.35 2.02 -1.38
C VAL A 310 21.22 1.36 -0.31
N ALA A 311 21.34 1.96 0.86
CA ALA A 311 22.16 1.44 1.95
C ALA A 311 21.71 0.05 2.40
N ALA A 312 20.40 -0.14 2.63
CA ALA A 312 19.84 -1.41 3.07
C ALA A 312 20.02 -2.53 2.00
N ALA A 313 19.80 -2.20 0.72
CA ALA A 313 19.98 -3.17 -0.35
C ALA A 313 21.45 -3.57 -0.49
N ARG A 314 22.39 -2.64 -0.42
CA ARG A 314 23.84 -2.94 -0.44
C ARG A 314 24.25 -3.82 0.73
N ALA A 315 23.72 -3.56 1.93
CA ALA A 315 23.99 -4.37 3.11
C ALA A 315 23.47 -5.82 2.95
N ALA A 316 22.29 -6.00 2.32
CA ALA A 316 21.70 -7.31 2.08
C ALA A 316 22.35 -8.09 0.90
N MET A 317 23.08 -7.41 0.03
CA MET A 317 23.59 -7.98 -1.24
C MET A 317 24.49 -9.21 -1.08
N PRO A 318 25.42 -9.27 -0.11
CA PRO A 318 26.26 -10.46 0.08
C PRO A 318 25.43 -11.72 0.40
N ASP A 319 24.44 -11.61 1.30
CA ASP A 319 23.55 -12.72 1.65
C ASP A 319 22.65 -13.10 0.48
N LEU A 320 22.09 -12.12 -0.21
CA LEU A 320 21.28 -12.33 -1.41
C LEU A 320 22.04 -13.12 -2.47
N LYS A 321 23.24 -12.68 -2.84
CA LYS A 321 24.06 -13.37 -3.83
C LYS A 321 24.45 -14.78 -3.41
N LYS A 322 24.79 -14.98 -2.13
CA LYS A 322 25.09 -16.30 -1.58
C LYS A 322 23.91 -17.25 -1.70
N LYS A 323 22.69 -16.78 -1.35
CA LYS A 323 21.48 -17.59 -1.45
C LYS A 323 21.09 -17.90 -2.89
N LEU A 324 21.22 -16.94 -3.80
CA LEU A 324 20.97 -17.15 -5.23
C LEU A 324 21.97 -18.14 -5.83
N ALA A 325 23.25 -18.05 -5.49
CA ALA A 325 24.28 -18.98 -5.94
C ALA A 325 24.00 -20.41 -5.45
N ALA A 326 23.50 -20.59 -4.24
CA ALA A 326 23.08 -21.89 -3.71
C ALA A 326 21.92 -22.51 -4.50
N MET A 327 21.14 -21.69 -5.20
CA MET A 327 20.06 -22.12 -6.11
C MET A 327 20.51 -22.22 -7.58
N GLY A 328 21.81 -22.13 -7.86
CA GLY A 328 22.36 -22.23 -9.21
C GLY A 328 22.32 -20.93 -10.02
N LEU A 329 21.99 -19.79 -9.39
CA LEU A 329 21.98 -18.47 -10.03
C LEU A 329 23.26 -17.72 -9.73
N VAL A 330 24.15 -17.61 -10.72
CA VAL A 330 25.37 -16.80 -10.63
C VAL A 330 25.12 -15.42 -11.23
N CYS A 331 24.97 -14.42 -10.37
CA CYS A 331 24.86 -13.03 -10.81
C CYS A 331 26.26 -12.50 -11.11
N GLN A 332 26.60 -12.32 -12.40
CA GLN A 332 27.85 -11.69 -12.80
C GLN A 332 27.79 -10.19 -12.53
N THR A 333 28.66 -9.70 -11.67
CA THR A 333 28.87 -8.26 -11.50
C THR A 333 29.64 -7.77 -12.76
N THR A 334 28.97 -6.99 -13.59
CA THR A 334 29.69 -6.24 -14.63
C THR A 334 30.43 -5.08 -13.96
N HIS A 335 31.65 -5.32 -13.45
CA HIS A 335 32.55 -4.21 -13.23
C HIS A 335 32.88 -3.62 -14.60
N LYS A 336 32.35 -2.44 -14.92
CA LYS A 336 33.02 -1.60 -15.91
C LYS A 336 34.38 -1.25 -15.33
N ILE A 337 35.39 -1.84 -15.90
CA ILE A 337 36.78 -1.36 -15.75
C ILE A 337 36.81 -0.08 -16.60
N ASP A 338 36.76 1.09 -15.94
CA ASP A 338 37.10 2.38 -16.57
C ASP A 338 38.63 2.48 -16.75
#